data_1d5998e0f898bbccdcf87974d6073985
#
_entry.id   1d5998e0f898bbccdcf87974d6073985
#
_cell.length_a   1.000
_cell.length_b   1.000
_cell.length_c   1.000
_cell.angle_alpha   90.00
_cell.angle_beta   90.00
_cell.angle_gamma   90.00
#
_symmetry.space_group_name_H-M   'P 1'
#
loop_
_entity.id
_entity.type
_entity.pdbx_description
1 polymer ?
#
loop_
_entity_poly.entity_id
_entity_poly.type
_entity_poly.pdbx_seq_one_letter_code
_entity_poly.pdbx_strand_id
1 'polypeptide(L)'
;MLSLSKHENAFFSSLLGEQTCMEEQTMPKEPFTVAVPEETLTDLRERLAKTRWPGDFANPNWEYGTNLAYLKELVDYWLQRYDWRRQEQAINAFSHFKTTIDGVPIHFIHEPGKGPKPMPLILSHGWPWTFWDFHKVIRPLADPAAFGGDPKDAFDVVVPSLPGYGFSTPLTKPGINFWRTADLWVTLMQDVLGYQKFAAQGGDWGALITAQLGHKYADRLIGCHVNLMAPLSVFLESLPAASEYGPDEQGWYEKNVHFFSAESGYSALQTTKPQTIAYALNDSPVGLCSWILEKRRTWSDCGGDVEKRFSKDELLTTMTLYWVTQSFGTSARYYYEAIHNPWQPAHKRTPVVEAPTGIAVFLKEVILLPRRWAERYYNLKRWTVMPSGGHFAPMEEPQRLVEDIRTFFRPLRG
;
A
#
# COMPACT_ATOMS: atom_id res chain seq x y z
N MET A 1 39.43 65.57 37.44
CA MET A 1 39.16 66.13 36.10
C MET A 1 39.63 65.16 35.07
N LEU A 2 38.72 64.47 34.49
CA LEU A 2 38.86 63.81 33.18
C LEU A 2 37.48 63.36 32.74
N SER A 3 37.03 63.92 31.64
CA SER A 3 35.73 63.74 31.01
C SER A 3 35.57 62.35 30.45
N LEU A 4 34.54 61.66 30.84
CA LEU A 4 34.09 60.39 30.17
C LEU A 4 33.14 60.77 29.06
N SER A 5 33.45 60.25 27.87
CA SER A 5 32.84 60.61 26.60
C SER A 5 31.50 59.86 26.41
N LYS A 6 30.63 60.56 25.69
CA LYS A 6 29.30 60.13 25.23
C LYS A 6 29.40 58.98 24.16
N HIS A 7 29.62 57.73 24.54
CA HIS A 7 29.61 56.63 23.55
C HIS A 7 29.03 55.31 24.06
N GLU A 8 28.27 55.28 25.15
CA GLU A 8 27.68 54.02 25.67
C GLU A 8 26.16 53.89 25.56
N ASN A 9 25.46 54.73 24.81
CA ASN A 9 23.99 54.65 24.65
C ASN A 9 23.50 54.25 23.25
N ALA A 10 24.35 53.64 22.41
CA ALA A 10 23.95 53.22 21.06
C ALA A 10 23.96 51.67 20.84
N PHE A 11 24.21 50.88 21.89
CA PHE A 11 24.35 49.43 21.76
C PHE A 11 23.17 48.58 22.30
N PHE A 12 22.17 49.23 22.92
CA PHE A 12 21.00 48.54 23.51
C PHE A 12 19.69 48.71 22.75
N SER A 13 19.69 49.34 21.56
CA SER A 13 18.46 49.61 20.79
C SER A 13 18.30 48.78 19.50
N SER A 14 19.15 47.77 19.25
CA SER A 14 19.05 46.95 18.02
C SER A 14 18.77 45.44 18.28
N LEU A 15 18.30 45.09 19.48
CA LEU A 15 17.98 43.71 19.87
C LEU A 15 16.48 43.46 20.09
N LEU A 16 15.63 44.39 19.64
CA LEU A 16 14.17 44.21 19.68
C LEU A 16 13.61 44.51 18.29
N GLY A 17 13.50 43.48 17.45
CA GLY A 17 12.72 43.62 16.24
C GLY A 17 13.20 42.84 15.04
N GLU A 18 13.22 41.54 15.11
CA GLU A 18 12.90 40.67 13.98
C GLU A 18 12.46 39.32 14.55
N GLN A 19 11.24 39.30 15.13
CA GLN A 19 10.45 38.09 15.09
C GLN A 19 10.06 37.91 13.61
N THR A 20 10.96 37.32 12.82
CA THR A 20 10.56 36.69 11.59
C THR A 20 9.59 35.59 11.98
N CYS A 21 8.32 35.84 11.70
CA CYS A 21 7.31 34.81 11.57
C CYS A 21 7.92 33.80 10.61
N MET A 22 8.40 32.67 11.10
CA MET A 22 8.71 31.53 10.25
C MET A 22 7.34 31.10 9.70
N GLU A 23 6.99 31.58 8.51
CA GLU A 23 5.98 30.94 7.70
C GLU A 23 6.38 29.44 7.67
N GLU A 24 5.56 28.59 8.24
CA GLU A 24 5.65 27.14 8.06
C GLU A 24 5.64 26.91 6.54
N GLN A 25 6.81 26.72 5.95
CA GLN A 25 6.94 26.36 4.54
C GLN A 25 6.35 24.96 4.40
N THR A 26 5.05 24.90 4.08
CA THR A 26 4.42 23.64 3.66
C THR A 26 5.19 23.09 2.46
N MET A 27 5.60 21.84 2.54
CA MET A 27 6.28 21.20 1.41
C MET A 27 5.36 21.22 0.18
N PRO A 28 5.86 21.62 -1.01
CA PRO A 28 5.01 21.78 -2.18
C PRO A 28 4.45 20.41 -2.63
N LYS A 29 3.14 20.37 -2.89
CA LYS A 29 2.50 19.30 -3.65
C LYS A 29 2.20 19.82 -5.05
N GLU A 30 2.64 19.10 -6.06
CA GLU A 30 2.47 19.47 -7.46
C GLU A 30 1.36 18.61 -8.10
N PRO A 31 0.39 19.21 -8.82
CA PRO A 31 -0.56 18.43 -9.61
C PRO A 31 0.17 17.51 -10.59
N PHE A 32 -0.32 16.29 -10.70
CA PHE A 32 0.25 15.28 -11.59
C PHE A 32 -0.83 14.68 -12.47
N THR A 33 -0.53 14.44 -13.72
CA THR A 33 -1.40 13.73 -14.66
C THR A 33 -0.66 12.52 -15.19
N VAL A 34 -1.29 11.35 -15.15
CA VAL A 34 -0.76 10.14 -15.77
C VAL A 34 -0.83 10.31 -17.29
N ALA A 35 0.33 10.35 -17.93
CA ALA A 35 0.46 10.49 -19.38
C ALA A 35 1.61 9.61 -19.85
N VAL A 36 1.32 8.36 -20.18
CA VAL A 36 2.32 7.41 -20.65
C VAL A 36 2.65 7.72 -22.11
N PRO A 37 3.93 7.95 -22.48
CA PRO A 37 4.32 8.20 -23.85
C PRO A 37 3.90 7.07 -24.82
N GLU A 38 3.49 7.41 -26.03
CA GLU A 38 3.07 6.39 -27.01
C GLU A 38 4.22 5.46 -27.41
N GLU A 39 5.44 5.95 -27.39
CA GLU A 39 6.64 5.13 -27.62
C GLU A 39 6.78 4.00 -26.60
N THR A 40 6.46 4.26 -25.31
CA THR A 40 6.45 3.24 -24.25
C THR A 40 5.39 2.17 -24.49
N LEU A 41 4.20 2.57 -24.96
CA LEU A 41 3.13 1.63 -25.28
C LEU A 41 3.43 0.83 -26.56
N THR A 42 4.14 1.43 -27.48
CA THR A 42 4.60 0.75 -28.71
C THR A 42 5.66 -0.29 -28.37
N ASP A 43 6.67 0.05 -27.56
CA ASP A 43 7.67 -0.90 -27.06
C ASP A 43 7.01 -2.08 -26.31
N LEU A 44 6.01 -1.80 -25.45
CA LEU A 44 5.23 -2.83 -24.79
C LEU A 44 4.59 -3.81 -25.78
N ARG A 45 3.87 -3.29 -26.80
CA ARG A 45 3.20 -4.12 -27.82
C ARG A 45 4.20 -4.94 -28.63
N GLU A 46 5.33 -4.36 -29.01
CA GLU A 46 6.38 -5.06 -29.76
C GLU A 46 6.99 -6.20 -28.96
N ARG A 47 7.26 -6.00 -27.67
CA ARG A 47 7.79 -7.04 -26.78
C ARG A 47 6.78 -8.17 -26.55
N LEU A 48 5.51 -7.84 -26.33
CA LEU A 48 4.43 -8.83 -26.26
C LEU A 48 4.35 -9.67 -27.54
N ALA A 49 4.39 -9.04 -28.71
CA ALA A 49 4.33 -9.74 -30.01
C ALA A 49 5.54 -10.64 -30.29
N LYS A 50 6.72 -10.30 -29.73
CA LYS A 50 7.97 -11.04 -29.88
C LYS A 50 8.22 -12.06 -28.76
N THR A 51 7.21 -12.37 -27.93
CA THR A 51 7.36 -13.28 -26.80
C THR A 51 7.88 -14.65 -27.20
N ARG A 52 8.92 -15.13 -26.54
CA ARG A 52 9.45 -16.48 -26.66
C ARG A 52 8.78 -17.37 -25.64
N TRP A 53 7.79 -18.12 -26.07
CA TRP A 53 7.02 -19.00 -25.20
C TRP A 53 7.83 -20.23 -24.79
N PRO A 54 7.95 -20.53 -23.46
CA PRO A 54 8.52 -21.78 -23.00
C PRO A 54 7.56 -22.94 -23.27
N GLY A 55 8.08 -24.18 -23.25
CA GLY A 55 7.23 -25.36 -23.22
C GLY A 55 6.44 -25.46 -21.90
N ASP A 56 5.32 -26.17 -21.91
CA ASP A 56 4.51 -26.45 -20.73
C ASP A 56 4.36 -27.98 -20.55
N PHE A 57 4.17 -28.42 -19.31
CA PHE A 57 3.97 -29.82 -18.90
C PHE A 57 2.48 -30.16 -18.70
N ALA A 58 1.58 -29.57 -19.48
CA ALA A 58 0.15 -29.67 -19.29
C ALA A 58 -0.29 -29.34 -17.85
N ASN A 59 0.01 -28.15 -17.43
CA ASN A 59 -0.16 -27.56 -16.09
C ASN A 59 -1.60 -26.99 -15.86
N PRO A 60 -2.67 -27.82 -15.87
CA PRO A 60 -4.05 -27.33 -15.89
C PRO A 60 -4.45 -26.66 -14.55
N ASN A 61 -3.85 -27.09 -13.44
CA ASN A 61 -4.16 -26.60 -12.10
C ASN A 61 -3.17 -25.54 -11.60
N TRP A 62 -2.23 -25.09 -12.44
CA TRP A 62 -1.18 -24.14 -12.08
C TRP A 62 -0.18 -24.65 -11.03
N GLU A 63 0.01 -25.95 -10.92
CA GLU A 63 0.91 -26.58 -9.92
C GLU A 63 2.38 -26.16 -10.12
N TYR A 64 2.77 -25.88 -11.37
CA TYR A 64 4.11 -25.37 -11.73
C TYR A 64 4.14 -23.84 -11.87
N GLY A 65 3.12 -23.14 -11.38
CA GLY A 65 2.93 -21.70 -11.57
C GLY A 65 2.01 -21.37 -12.74
N THR A 66 2.16 -20.20 -13.34
CA THR A 66 1.23 -19.68 -14.34
C THR A 66 0.99 -20.62 -15.52
N ASN A 67 -0.27 -20.95 -15.77
CA ASN A 67 -0.68 -21.81 -16.90
C ASN A 67 -0.44 -21.12 -18.23
N LEU A 68 0.22 -21.83 -19.16
CA LEU A 68 0.61 -21.29 -20.47
C LEU A 68 -0.58 -20.91 -21.34
N ALA A 69 -1.64 -21.73 -21.37
CA ALA A 69 -2.79 -21.49 -22.23
C ALA A 69 -3.53 -20.20 -21.81
N TYR A 70 -3.78 -20.03 -20.50
CA TYR A 70 -4.40 -18.82 -19.97
C TYR A 70 -3.50 -17.59 -20.17
N LEU A 71 -2.19 -17.71 -19.94
CA LEU A 71 -1.27 -16.58 -20.15
C LEU A 71 -1.24 -16.14 -21.61
N LYS A 72 -1.26 -17.06 -22.57
CA LYS A 72 -1.37 -16.72 -24.01
C LYS A 72 -2.69 -16.01 -24.32
N GLU A 73 -3.81 -16.50 -23.80
CA GLU A 73 -5.11 -15.85 -23.98
C GLU A 73 -5.10 -14.40 -23.41
N LEU A 74 -4.51 -14.23 -22.22
CA LEU A 74 -4.41 -12.90 -21.59
C LEU A 74 -3.49 -11.95 -22.38
N VAL A 75 -2.38 -12.45 -22.93
CA VAL A 75 -1.46 -11.67 -23.77
C VAL A 75 -2.10 -11.31 -25.11
N ASP A 76 -2.85 -12.22 -25.73
CA ASP A 76 -3.62 -11.93 -26.93
C ASP A 76 -4.67 -10.84 -26.68
N TYR A 77 -5.35 -10.91 -25.52
CA TYR A 77 -6.27 -9.87 -25.10
C TYR A 77 -5.53 -8.53 -24.88
N TRP A 78 -4.35 -8.54 -24.26
CA TRP A 78 -3.52 -7.35 -24.04
C TRP A 78 -3.11 -6.66 -25.35
N LEU A 79 -2.74 -7.45 -26.36
CA LEU A 79 -2.35 -6.95 -27.67
C LEU A 79 -3.51 -6.38 -28.48
N GLN A 80 -4.69 -7.00 -28.41
CA GLN A 80 -5.76 -6.79 -29.40
C GLN A 80 -6.96 -6.03 -28.84
N ARG A 81 -7.22 -6.07 -27.54
CA ARG A 81 -8.47 -5.56 -26.94
C ARG A 81 -8.25 -4.59 -25.79
N TYR A 82 -7.17 -4.76 -25.03
CA TYR A 82 -6.88 -3.90 -23.90
C TYR A 82 -6.53 -2.49 -24.37
N ASP A 83 -7.23 -1.49 -23.83
CA ASP A 83 -7.05 -0.09 -24.14
C ASP A 83 -6.46 0.66 -22.94
N TRP A 84 -5.14 0.89 -22.95
CA TRP A 84 -4.49 1.67 -21.92
C TRP A 84 -5.04 3.09 -21.81
N ARG A 85 -5.34 3.76 -22.94
CA ARG A 85 -5.82 5.14 -22.89
C ARG A 85 -7.14 5.28 -22.18
N ARG A 86 -8.02 4.27 -22.28
CA ARG A 86 -9.24 4.20 -21.48
C ARG A 86 -8.93 4.04 -19.99
N GLN A 87 -7.96 3.21 -19.61
CA GLN A 87 -7.56 3.04 -18.22
C GLN A 87 -6.86 4.31 -17.69
N GLU A 88 -5.98 4.91 -18.46
CA GLU A 88 -5.32 6.17 -18.14
C GLU A 88 -6.34 7.29 -17.89
N GLN A 89 -7.39 7.38 -18.69
CA GLN A 89 -8.50 8.30 -18.47
C GLN A 89 -9.25 8.01 -17.18
N ALA A 90 -9.51 6.74 -16.86
CA ALA A 90 -10.16 6.34 -15.60
C ALA A 90 -9.29 6.66 -14.38
N ILE A 91 -7.98 6.47 -14.48
CA ILE A 91 -7.00 6.84 -13.46
C ILE A 91 -7.03 8.35 -13.26
N ASN A 92 -6.92 9.13 -14.34
CA ASN A 92 -6.94 10.60 -14.30
C ASN A 92 -8.30 11.23 -13.92
N ALA A 93 -9.34 10.40 -13.72
CA ALA A 93 -10.60 10.87 -13.13
C ALA A 93 -10.50 11.15 -11.62
N PHE A 94 -9.38 10.83 -11.00
CA PHE A 94 -9.00 11.22 -9.65
C PHE A 94 -7.96 12.34 -9.68
N SER A 95 -7.85 13.09 -8.58
CA SER A 95 -6.84 14.15 -8.45
C SER A 95 -5.51 13.57 -7.99
N HIS A 96 -4.51 13.62 -8.87
CA HIS A 96 -3.17 13.11 -8.58
C HIS A 96 -2.19 14.23 -8.27
N PHE A 97 -1.26 13.93 -7.37
CA PHE A 97 -0.20 14.86 -6.96
C PHE A 97 1.14 14.15 -6.83
N LYS A 98 2.21 14.93 -6.89
CA LYS A 98 3.57 14.52 -6.52
C LYS A 98 4.17 15.46 -5.50
N THR A 99 5.05 14.92 -4.68
CA THR A 99 5.92 15.66 -3.77
C THR A 99 7.22 14.90 -3.58
N THR A 100 8.22 15.53 -2.98
CA THR A 100 9.47 14.86 -2.62
C THR A 100 9.69 15.03 -1.12
N ILE A 101 9.79 13.92 -0.39
CA ILE A 101 9.99 13.88 1.06
C ILE A 101 11.34 13.19 1.32
N ASP A 102 12.27 13.87 1.96
CA ASP A 102 13.62 13.36 2.24
C ASP A 102 14.34 12.80 0.99
N GLY A 103 14.12 13.43 -0.18
CA GLY A 103 14.68 12.99 -1.45
C GLY A 103 14.00 11.74 -2.04
N VAL A 104 12.87 11.30 -1.49
CA VAL A 104 12.05 10.21 -2.00
C VAL A 104 10.85 10.79 -2.75
N PRO A 105 10.68 10.50 -4.05
CA PRO A 105 9.49 10.93 -4.79
C PRO A 105 8.27 10.17 -4.31
N ILE A 106 7.20 10.90 -4.01
CA ILE A 106 5.91 10.37 -3.58
C ILE A 106 4.81 10.87 -4.51
N HIS A 107 4.19 9.94 -5.20
CA HIS A 107 2.95 10.14 -5.94
C HIS A 107 1.78 9.74 -5.05
N PHE A 108 0.67 10.47 -5.11
CA PHE A 108 -0.55 10.12 -4.38
C PHE A 108 -1.81 10.66 -5.06
N ILE A 109 -2.92 9.94 -4.88
CA ILE A 109 -4.27 10.47 -5.10
C ILE A 109 -4.69 11.20 -3.84
N HIS A 110 -5.36 12.34 -3.99
CA HIS A 110 -6.03 13.04 -2.90
C HIS A 110 -7.46 13.39 -3.33
N GLU A 111 -8.42 12.66 -2.78
CA GLU A 111 -9.85 12.85 -3.05
C GLU A 111 -10.53 13.45 -1.82
N PRO A 112 -10.95 14.74 -1.88
CA PRO A 112 -11.61 15.39 -0.77
C PRO A 112 -12.96 14.75 -0.42
N GLY A 113 -13.23 14.62 0.85
CA GLY A 113 -14.48 14.06 1.35
C GLY A 113 -15.67 15.00 1.18
N LYS A 114 -16.82 14.44 0.78
CA LYS A 114 -18.09 15.16 0.60
C LYS A 114 -19.01 14.91 1.78
N GLY A 115 -18.69 15.52 2.92
CA GLY A 115 -19.46 15.41 4.15
C GLY A 115 -19.24 16.63 5.04
N PRO A 116 -19.98 16.72 6.16
CA PRO A 116 -19.91 17.91 7.02
C PRO A 116 -18.55 18.06 7.74
N LYS A 117 -17.85 16.93 8.00
CA LYS A 117 -16.53 16.91 8.67
C LYS A 117 -15.77 15.66 8.21
N PRO A 118 -15.20 15.64 7.00
CA PRO A 118 -14.48 14.48 6.50
C PRO A 118 -13.28 14.16 7.40
N MET A 119 -13.05 12.86 7.65
CA MET A 119 -11.90 12.38 8.42
C MET A 119 -10.74 12.11 7.47
N PRO A 120 -9.53 12.69 7.69
CA PRO A 120 -8.37 12.36 6.89
C PRO A 120 -8.03 10.86 7.00
N LEU A 121 -7.90 10.16 5.86
CA LEU A 121 -7.63 8.74 5.80
C LEU A 121 -6.56 8.44 4.74
N ILE A 122 -5.44 7.86 5.16
CA ILE A 122 -4.44 7.35 4.24
C ILE A 122 -4.65 5.85 4.00
N LEU A 123 -4.67 5.44 2.72
CA LEU A 123 -4.80 4.05 2.29
C LEU A 123 -3.47 3.57 1.71
N SER A 124 -2.87 2.56 2.31
CA SER A 124 -1.57 2.03 1.92
C SER A 124 -1.71 0.64 1.29
N HIS A 125 -1.24 0.51 0.04
CA HIS A 125 -1.21 -0.76 -0.68
C HIS A 125 0.04 -1.60 -0.33
N GLY A 126 0.24 -2.72 -1.00
CA GLY A 126 1.39 -3.59 -0.84
C GLY A 126 1.94 -4.14 -2.15
N TRP A 127 2.43 -5.39 -2.14
CA TRP A 127 2.94 -6.10 -3.29
C TRP A 127 2.12 -7.40 -3.54
N PRO A 128 1.74 -7.75 -4.77
CA PRO A 128 1.93 -7.03 -6.03
C PRO A 128 0.75 -6.08 -6.35
N TRP A 129 0.45 -5.19 -5.42
CA TRP A 129 -0.58 -4.17 -5.59
C TRP A 129 0.01 -2.88 -6.18
N THR A 130 -0.89 -1.94 -6.51
CA THR A 130 -0.58 -0.55 -6.79
C THR A 130 -1.58 0.36 -6.06
N PHE A 131 -1.39 1.67 -6.12
CA PHE A 131 -2.40 2.63 -5.65
C PHE A 131 -3.78 2.39 -6.29
N TRP A 132 -3.79 1.82 -7.50
CA TRP A 132 -5.02 1.58 -8.27
C TRP A 132 -5.88 0.43 -7.71
N ASP A 133 -5.33 -0.42 -6.88
CA ASP A 133 -6.11 -1.45 -6.17
C ASP A 133 -7.20 -0.84 -5.26
N PHE A 134 -7.08 0.42 -4.89
CA PHE A 134 -8.09 1.13 -4.11
C PHE A 134 -9.17 1.84 -4.93
N HIS A 135 -9.13 1.83 -6.27
CA HIS A 135 -10.03 2.64 -7.10
C HIS A 135 -11.53 2.40 -6.84
N LYS A 136 -11.91 1.18 -6.42
CA LYS A 136 -13.30 0.84 -6.09
C LYS A 136 -13.75 1.37 -4.73
N VAL A 137 -12.83 1.74 -3.84
CA VAL A 137 -13.14 2.16 -2.47
C VAL A 137 -12.97 3.67 -2.24
N ILE A 138 -12.18 4.36 -3.07
CA ILE A 138 -11.89 5.79 -2.90
C ILE A 138 -13.19 6.62 -2.87
N ARG A 139 -13.97 6.56 -3.94
CA ARG A 139 -15.21 7.36 -4.03
C ARG A 139 -16.27 6.98 -3.00
N PRO A 140 -16.54 5.68 -2.73
CA PRO A 140 -17.44 5.32 -1.64
C PRO A 140 -17.02 5.89 -0.30
N LEU A 141 -15.72 5.92 0.03
CA LEU A 141 -15.22 6.52 1.27
C LEU A 141 -15.31 8.05 1.26
N ALA A 142 -14.99 8.70 0.13
CA ALA A 142 -15.01 10.16 0.04
C ALA A 142 -16.42 10.74 -0.05
N ASP A 143 -17.33 10.08 -0.76
CA ASP A 143 -18.73 10.52 -0.98
C ASP A 143 -19.72 9.42 -0.60
N PRO A 144 -19.86 9.10 0.71
CA PRO A 144 -20.75 8.01 1.14
C PRO A 144 -22.20 8.21 0.71
N ALA A 145 -22.70 9.45 0.61
CA ALA A 145 -24.07 9.75 0.23
C ALA A 145 -24.38 9.27 -1.19
N ALA A 146 -23.46 9.42 -2.13
CA ALA A 146 -23.61 8.94 -3.51
C ALA A 146 -23.66 7.40 -3.62
N PHE A 147 -23.29 6.69 -2.55
CA PHE A 147 -23.26 5.23 -2.46
C PHE A 147 -24.18 4.69 -1.36
N GLY A 148 -25.22 5.46 -0.96
CA GLY A 148 -26.23 5.03 0.00
C GLY A 148 -25.80 5.01 1.47
N GLY A 149 -24.65 5.62 1.80
CA GLY A 149 -24.13 5.74 3.16
C GLY A 149 -24.47 7.08 3.83
N ASP A 150 -24.16 7.21 5.13
CA ASP A 150 -24.31 8.46 5.87
C ASP A 150 -23.19 9.45 5.45
N PRO A 151 -23.52 10.68 5.01
CA PRO A 151 -22.51 11.70 4.67
C PRO A 151 -21.57 12.06 5.84
N LYS A 152 -21.97 11.78 7.08
CA LYS A 152 -21.10 11.94 8.25
C LYS A 152 -19.93 10.98 8.26
N ASP A 153 -20.01 9.86 7.52
CA ASP A 153 -18.95 8.86 7.40
C ASP A 153 -17.89 9.22 6.33
N ALA A 154 -17.98 10.40 5.71
CA ALA A 154 -17.03 10.81 4.66
C ALA A 154 -15.58 10.91 5.16
N PHE A 155 -14.65 10.57 4.27
CA PHE A 155 -13.22 10.69 4.50
C PHE A 155 -12.56 11.58 3.45
N ASP A 156 -11.55 12.37 3.86
CA ASP A 156 -10.55 12.90 2.94
C ASP A 156 -9.57 11.79 2.63
N VAL A 157 -9.65 11.22 1.43
CA VAL A 157 -8.93 9.99 1.09
C VAL A 157 -7.60 10.30 0.41
N VAL A 158 -6.51 9.82 0.99
CA VAL A 158 -5.16 9.92 0.44
C VAL A 158 -4.64 8.54 0.10
N VAL A 159 -4.26 8.31 -1.17
CA VAL A 159 -3.79 7.00 -1.64
C VAL A 159 -2.41 7.15 -2.29
N PRO A 160 -1.33 7.04 -1.52
CA PRO A 160 -0.01 7.12 -2.10
C PRO A 160 0.38 5.84 -2.84
N SER A 161 1.19 5.99 -3.90
CA SER A 161 2.06 4.89 -4.33
C SER A 161 3.16 4.71 -3.31
N LEU A 162 3.41 3.48 -2.86
CA LEU A 162 4.55 3.21 -1.97
C LEU A 162 5.86 3.66 -2.63
N PRO A 163 6.88 4.06 -1.85
CA PRO A 163 8.17 4.43 -2.41
C PRO A 163 8.73 3.32 -3.32
N GLY A 164 9.05 3.68 -4.55
CA GLY A 164 9.53 2.73 -5.55
C GLY A 164 8.43 1.93 -6.27
N TYR A 165 7.16 2.21 -6.02
CA TYR A 165 6.01 1.61 -6.72
C TYR A 165 5.33 2.66 -7.59
N GLY A 166 4.72 2.22 -8.69
CA GLY A 166 3.92 3.07 -9.55
C GLY A 166 4.66 4.39 -9.87
N PHE A 167 3.98 5.51 -9.68
CA PHE A 167 4.55 6.82 -10.01
C PHE A 167 5.41 7.45 -8.89
N SER A 168 5.63 6.73 -7.76
CA SER A 168 6.66 7.07 -6.75
C SER A 168 8.06 6.58 -7.16
N THR A 169 8.37 6.68 -8.43
CA THR A 169 9.62 6.30 -9.09
C THR A 169 10.27 7.51 -9.78
N PRO A 170 11.60 7.48 -10.01
CA PRO A 170 12.55 6.45 -9.64
C PRO A 170 12.91 6.49 -8.15
N LEU A 171 13.10 5.34 -7.51
CA LEU A 171 13.63 5.24 -6.15
C LEU A 171 15.12 4.87 -6.21
N THR A 172 15.98 5.85 -5.94
CA THR A 172 17.45 5.69 -5.96
C THR A 172 18.05 5.58 -4.57
N LYS A 173 17.26 5.93 -3.52
CA LYS A 173 17.71 5.92 -2.13
C LYS A 173 17.58 4.52 -1.51
N PRO A 174 18.63 3.94 -0.93
CA PRO A 174 18.54 2.69 -0.16
C PRO A 174 17.89 2.92 1.21
N GLY A 175 17.57 1.83 1.94
CA GLY A 175 17.03 1.89 3.30
C GLY A 175 15.54 2.23 3.36
N ILE A 176 14.82 2.23 2.24
CA ILE A 176 13.38 2.49 2.22
C ILE A 176 12.60 1.18 2.31
N ASN A 177 11.92 1.00 3.43
CA ASN A 177 11.07 -0.15 3.76
C ASN A 177 9.79 0.32 4.46
N PHE A 178 8.97 -0.61 5.01
CA PHE A 178 7.67 -0.30 5.59
C PHE A 178 7.75 0.67 6.80
N TRP A 179 8.73 0.50 7.69
CA TRP A 179 8.83 1.39 8.86
C TRP A 179 9.37 2.77 8.49
N ARG A 180 10.25 2.88 7.51
CA ARG A 180 10.66 4.19 6.98
C ARG A 180 9.55 4.84 6.18
N THR A 181 8.74 4.07 5.47
CA THR A 181 7.56 4.58 4.78
C THR A 181 6.53 5.18 5.74
N ALA A 182 6.37 4.60 6.94
CA ALA A 182 5.52 5.20 7.97
C ALA A 182 5.99 6.61 8.37
N ASP A 183 7.31 6.84 8.48
CA ASP A 183 7.85 8.19 8.73
C ASP A 183 7.48 9.16 7.58
N LEU A 184 7.64 8.71 6.32
CA LEU A 184 7.25 9.50 5.14
C LEU A 184 5.75 9.82 5.11
N TRP A 185 4.89 8.87 5.56
CA TRP A 185 3.44 9.10 5.63
C TRP A 185 3.04 10.13 6.68
N VAL A 186 3.72 10.18 7.81
CA VAL A 186 3.50 11.26 8.79
C VAL A 186 3.82 12.61 8.17
N THR A 187 4.97 12.74 7.52
CA THR A 187 5.35 13.97 6.81
C THR A 187 4.36 14.31 5.69
N LEU A 188 3.93 13.31 4.88
CA LEU A 188 2.92 13.54 3.85
C LEU A 188 1.61 14.09 4.43
N MET A 189 1.11 13.47 5.49
CA MET A 189 -0.18 13.85 6.06
C MET A 189 -0.11 15.17 6.85
N GLN A 190 0.96 15.39 7.61
CA GLN A 190 1.07 16.58 8.48
C GLN A 190 1.71 17.75 7.77
N ASP A 191 2.88 17.59 7.17
CA ASP A 191 3.68 18.73 6.69
C ASP A 191 3.32 19.12 5.24
N VAL A 192 2.87 18.16 4.41
CA VAL A 192 2.44 18.43 3.02
C VAL A 192 0.94 18.73 2.95
N LEU A 193 0.10 17.99 3.69
CA LEU A 193 -1.37 18.11 3.60
C LEU A 193 -2.00 18.85 4.77
N GLY A 194 -1.26 19.15 5.85
CA GLY A 194 -1.72 19.98 6.98
C GLY A 194 -2.65 19.27 7.98
N TYR A 195 -2.79 17.95 7.93
CA TYR A 195 -3.67 17.21 8.84
C TYR A 195 -2.99 16.98 10.19
N GLN A 196 -3.54 17.54 11.27
CA GLN A 196 -3.00 17.37 12.63
C GLN A 196 -3.06 15.93 13.11
N LYS A 197 -4.17 15.23 12.85
CA LYS A 197 -4.38 13.81 13.10
C LYS A 197 -5.05 13.16 11.90
N PHE A 198 -4.76 11.88 11.67
CA PHE A 198 -5.32 11.14 10.56
C PHE A 198 -5.60 9.68 10.91
N ALA A 199 -6.48 9.06 10.16
CA ALA A 199 -6.76 7.63 10.16
C ALA A 199 -5.86 6.94 9.14
N ALA A 200 -5.48 5.68 9.40
CA ALA A 200 -4.69 4.89 8.47
C ALA A 200 -5.35 3.53 8.21
N GLN A 201 -5.32 3.08 6.95
CA GLN A 201 -5.76 1.75 6.55
C GLN A 201 -4.74 1.12 5.61
N GLY A 202 -4.58 -0.21 5.68
CA GLY A 202 -3.70 -0.92 4.76
C GLY A 202 -3.86 -2.43 4.76
N GLY A 203 -3.43 -3.03 3.65
CA GLY A 203 -3.24 -4.47 3.45
C GLY A 203 -1.81 -4.76 3.03
N ASP A 204 -1.33 -5.99 3.16
CA ASP A 204 0.03 -6.39 2.82
C ASP A 204 1.10 -5.49 3.48
N TRP A 205 2.07 -4.92 2.74
CA TRP A 205 2.99 -3.91 3.27
C TRP A 205 2.27 -2.72 3.90
N GLY A 206 1.14 -2.34 3.32
CA GLY A 206 0.31 -1.26 3.87
C GLY A 206 -0.22 -1.58 5.27
N ALA A 207 -0.47 -2.83 5.60
CA ALA A 207 -0.86 -3.23 6.95
C ALA A 207 0.30 -3.07 7.94
N LEU A 208 1.53 -3.43 7.54
CA LEU A 208 2.74 -3.21 8.35
C LEU A 208 3.05 -1.72 8.53
N ILE A 209 2.89 -0.91 7.47
CA ILE A 209 3.02 0.54 7.54
C ILE A 209 1.99 1.14 8.51
N THR A 210 0.73 0.69 8.41
CA THR A 210 -0.36 1.14 9.30
C THR A 210 -0.12 0.73 10.74
N ALA A 211 0.35 -0.50 10.99
CA ALA A 211 0.75 -0.95 12.32
C ALA A 211 1.95 -0.16 12.87
N GLN A 212 2.94 0.15 12.05
CA GLN A 212 4.08 0.99 12.42
C GLN A 212 3.68 2.43 12.76
N LEU A 213 2.74 3.00 12.02
CA LEU A 213 2.13 4.29 12.37
C LEU A 213 1.49 4.23 13.76
N GLY A 214 0.69 3.18 14.02
CA GLY A 214 0.04 2.97 15.31
C GLY A 214 0.98 2.61 16.45
N HIS A 215 2.19 2.10 16.15
CA HIS A 215 3.26 1.85 17.12
C HIS A 215 4.02 3.13 17.47
N LYS A 216 4.55 3.81 16.45
CA LYS A 216 5.51 4.92 16.66
C LYS A 216 4.82 6.28 16.83
N TYR A 217 3.64 6.46 16.25
CA TYR A 217 2.95 7.73 16.11
C TYR A 217 1.48 7.67 16.57
N ALA A 218 1.19 6.87 17.60
CA ALA A 218 -0.17 6.67 18.09
C ALA A 218 -0.87 7.98 18.50
N ASP A 219 -0.13 8.98 18.98
CA ASP A 219 -0.61 10.31 19.35
C ASP A 219 -1.07 11.16 18.15
N ARG A 220 -0.57 10.85 16.96
CA ARG A 220 -0.91 11.51 15.69
C ARG A 220 -2.02 10.81 14.93
N LEU A 221 -2.41 9.59 15.36
CA LEU A 221 -3.45 8.82 14.71
C LEU A 221 -4.81 8.97 15.40
N ILE A 222 -5.87 8.90 14.59
CA ILE A 222 -7.25 8.68 15.03
C ILE A 222 -7.43 7.18 15.30
N GLY A 223 -6.87 6.34 14.46
CA GLY A 223 -6.87 4.89 14.58
C GLY A 223 -6.28 4.21 13.35
N CYS A 224 -6.13 2.91 13.46
CA CYS A 224 -5.61 2.01 12.43
C CYS A 224 -6.66 1.00 12.00
N HIS A 225 -6.79 0.73 10.70
CA HIS A 225 -7.59 -0.36 10.18
C HIS A 225 -6.73 -1.23 9.26
N VAL A 226 -6.71 -2.54 9.47
CA VAL A 226 -5.89 -3.45 8.66
C VAL A 226 -6.70 -4.65 8.19
N ASN A 227 -6.37 -5.18 7.01
CA ASN A 227 -6.93 -6.43 6.48
C ASN A 227 -5.89 -7.55 6.37
N LEU A 228 -4.68 -7.34 6.82
CA LEU A 228 -3.68 -8.36 7.07
C LEU A 228 -3.05 -8.12 8.44
N MET A 229 -2.78 -9.19 9.18
CA MET A 229 -2.07 -9.16 10.45
C MET A 229 -0.67 -9.74 10.30
N ALA A 230 0.33 -9.01 10.74
CA ALA A 230 1.68 -9.51 10.88
C ALA A 230 2.40 -8.76 12.01
N PRO A 231 3.36 -9.39 12.71
CA PRO A 231 4.22 -8.66 13.62
C PRO A 231 5.10 -7.67 12.83
N LEU A 232 5.44 -6.54 13.44
CA LEU A 232 6.38 -5.57 12.82
C LEU A 232 7.78 -6.16 12.63
N SER A 233 8.12 -7.19 13.38
CA SER A 233 9.31 -8.03 13.23
C SER A 233 9.13 -9.18 12.23
N VAL A 234 8.28 -9.03 11.23
CA VAL A 234 7.71 -10.05 10.32
C VAL A 234 8.68 -11.13 9.82
N PHE A 235 9.94 -10.81 9.59
CA PHE A 235 10.93 -11.78 9.13
C PHE A 235 11.77 -12.43 10.26
N LEU A 236 11.53 -12.04 11.52
CA LEU A 236 12.32 -12.47 12.67
C LEU A 236 11.52 -13.35 13.64
N GLU A 237 10.20 -13.32 13.57
CA GLU A 237 9.32 -14.08 14.45
C GLU A 237 8.73 -15.31 13.76
N SER A 238 8.58 -16.38 14.57
CA SER A 238 7.85 -17.56 14.15
C SER A 238 6.34 -17.33 14.22
N LEU A 239 5.58 -18.15 13.47
CA LEU A 239 4.13 -18.20 13.64
C LEU A 239 3.75 -18.50 15.12
N PRO A 240 2.62 -17.97 15.62
CA PRO A 240 2.04 -18.43 16.88
C PRO A 240 1.86 -19.96 16.85
N ALA A 241 2.03 -20.60 18.01
CA ALA A 241 1.86 -22.05 18.10
C ALA A 241 0.42 -22.46 17.72
N ALA A 242 0.25 -23.66 17.15
CA ALA A 242 -1.08 -24.17 16.77
C ALA A 242 -2.11 -24.14 17.91
N SER A 243 -1.66 -24.30 19.16
CA SER A 243 -2.50 -24.23 20.36
C SER A 243 -3.04 -22.82 20.70
N GLU A 244 -2.52 -21.76 20.03
CA GLU A 244 -3.01 -20.40 20.20
C GLU A 244 -4.25 -20.10 19.33
N TYR A 245 -4.53 -20.93 18.31
CA TYR A 245 -5.70 -20.78 17.46
C TYR A 245 -6.95 -21.32 18.15
N GLY A 246 -8.02 -20.54 18.14
CA GLY A 246 -9.30 -20.88 18.75
C GLY A 246 -10.13 -21.87 17.93
N PRO A 247 -11.26 -22.34 18.48
CA PRO A 247 -12.14 -23.27 17.76
C PRO A 247 -12.68 -22.72 16.43
N ASP A 248 -12.92 -21.40 16.35
CA ASP A 248 -13.41 -20.72 15.14
C ASP A 248 -12.28 -20.41 14.13
N GLU A 249 -11.04 -20.76 14.46
CA GLU A 249 -9.83 -20.51 13.67
C GLU A 249 -9.19 -21.81 13.17
N GLN A 250 -9.97 -22.89 13.10
CA GLN A 250 -9.50 -24.17 12.62
C GLN A 250 -9.00 -24.09 11.19
N GLY A 251 -7.85 -24.73 10.90
CA GLY A 251 -7.22 -24.74 9.59
C GLY A 251 -6.39 -23.49 9.28
N TRP A 252 -6.43 -22.44 10.10
CA TRP A 252 -5.64 -21.21 9.85
C TRP A 252 -4.13 -21.48 10.02
N TYR A 253 -3.75 -22.23 11.04
CA TYR A 253 -2.35 -22.59 11.25
C TYR A 253 -1.78 -23.41 10.11
N GLU A 254 -2.50 -24.45 9.68
CA GLU A 254 -2.10 -25.33 8.58
C GLU A 254 -2.02 -24.57 7.26
N LYS A 255 -2.95 -23.62 7.02
CA LYS A 255 -2.90 -22.72 5.86
C LYS A 255 -1.63 -21.86 5.87
N ASN A 256 -1.26 -21.26 7.01
CA ASN A 256 -0.04 -20.48 7.14
C ASN A 256 1.20 -21.34 6.87
N VAL A 257 1.26 -22.56 7.44
CA VAL A 257 2.36 -23.51 7.21
C VAL A 257 2.48 -23.83 5.72
N HIS A 258 1.35 -24.09 5.05
CA HIS A 258 1.32 -24.32 3.61
C HIS A 258 1.83 -23.10 2.82
N PHE A 259 1.36 -21.90 3.15
CA PHE A 259 1.83 -20.67 2.50
C PHE A 259 3.35 -20.52 2.58
N PHE A 260 3.93 -20.67 3.77
CA PHE A 260 5.38 -20.53 3.94
C PHE A 260 6.18 -21.65 3.25
N SER A 261 5.63 -22.84 3.12
CA SER A 261 6.32 -23.98 2.47
C SER A 261 6.17 -24.01 0.95
N ALA A 262 5.03 -23.58 0.40
CA ALA A 262 4.68 -23.76 -1.00
C ALA A 262 4.60 -22.43 -1.80
N GLU A 263 4.26 -21.31 -1.14
CA GLU A 263 3.93 -20.06 -1.84
C GLU A 263 4.95 -18.94 -1.62
N SER A 264 5.90 -19.09 -0.69
CA SER A 264 6.83 -18.03 -0.27
C SER A 264 8.08 -17.87 -1.15
N GLY A 265 8.23 -18.64 -2.23
CA GLY A 265 9.40 -18.60 -3.11
C GLY A 265 9.72 -17.20 -3.67
N TYR A 266 8.69 -16.42 -4.00
CA TYR A 266 8.83 -15.02 -4.42
C TYR A 266 9.51 -14.16 -3.35
N SER A 267 9.11 -14.32 -2.09
CA SER A 267 9.66 -13.59 -0.96
C SER A 267 11.13 -13.94 -0.73
N ALA A 268 11.47 -15.23 -0.77
CA ALA A 268 12.86 -15.68 -0.64
C ALA A 268 13.76 -15.04 -1.71
N LEU A 269 13.29 -14.94 -2.94
CA LEU A 269 14.04 -14.32 -4.03
C LEU A 269 14.13 -12.79 -3.85
N GLN A 270 13.01 -12.13 -3.53
CA GLN A 270 12.95 -10.68 -3.37
C GLN A 270 13.69 -10.17 -2.12
N THR A 271 13.78 -10.97 -1.05
CA THR A 271 14.57 -10.64 0.15
C THR A 271 16.08 -10.86 -0.03
N THR A 272 16.53 -11.66 -0.98
CA THR A 272 17.94 -12.03 -1.13
C THR A 272 18.62 -11.42 -2.35
N LYS A 273 18.03 -11.56 -3.54
CA LYS A 273 18.64 -11.15 -4.84
C LYS A 273 17.62 -10.46 -5.76
N PRO A 274 16.92 -9.40 -5.31
CA PRO A 274 15.84 -8.76 -6.09
C PRO A 274 16.33 -8.20 -7.42
N GLN A 275 17.56 -7.71 -7.50
CA GLN A 275 18.10 -7.14 -8.73
C GLN A 275 18.27 -8.18 -9.84
N THR A 276 18.55 -9.44 -9.49
CA THR A 276 18.75 -10.51 -10.49
C THR A 276 17.47 -10.77 -11.29
N ILE A 277 16.32 -10.91 -10.62
CA ILE A 277 15.04 -11.14 -11.30
C ILE A 277 14.52 -9.85 -11.95
N ALA A 278 14.89 -8.68 -11.44
CA ALA A 278 14.46 -7.40 -12.00
C ALA A 278 14.89 -7.22 -13.46
N TYR A 279 16.08 -7.68 -13.85
CA TYR A 279 16.52 -7.61 -15.26
C TYR A 279 15.57 -8.36 -16.19
N ALA A 280 15.11 -9.55 -15.78
CA ALA A 280 14.20 -10.36 -16.60
C ALA A 280 12.79 -9.76 -16.66
N LEU A 281 12.26 -9.31 -15.52
CA LEU A 281 10.86 -8.84 -15.43
C LEU A 281 10.69 -7.38 -15.89
N ASN A 282 11.78 -6.61 -15.93
CA ASN A 282 11.77 -5.27 -16.54
C ASN A 282 11.92 -5.33 -18.07
N ASP A 283 12.47 -6.40 -18.61
CA ASP A 283 12.66 -6.60 -20.04
C ASP A 283 11.49 -7.36 -20.70
N SER A 284 10.86 -8.29 -19.97
CA SER A 284 9.76 -9.12 -20.47
C SER A 284 8.43 -8.75 -19.85
N PRO A 285 7.51 -8.10 -20.58
CA PRO A 285 6.17 -7.82 -20.08
C PRO A 285 5.37 -9.10 -19.78
N VAL A 286 5.59 -10.17 -20.55
CA VAL A 286 4.98 -11.48 -20.30
C VAL A 286 5.56 -12.14 -19.06
N GLY A 287 6.86 -12.02 -18.82
CA GLY A 287 7.51 -12.48 -17.61
C GLY A 287 6.96 -11.78 -16.37
N LEU A 288 6.86 -10.45 -16.42
CA LEU A 288 6.25 -9.64 -15.37
C LEU A 288 4.78 -10.02 -15.13
N CYS A 289 4.00 -10.15 -16.23
CA CYS A 289 2.61 -10.56 -16.17
C CYS A 289 2.46 -11.92 -15.48
N SER A 290 3.23 -12.94 -15.89
CA SER A 290 3.14 -14.28 -15.29
C SER A 290 3.48 -14.29 -13.80
N TRP A 291 4.49 -13.49 -13.39
CA TRP A 291 4.92 -13.37 -11.99
C TRP A 291 3.84 -12.78 -11.08
N ILE A 292 3.14 -11.74 -11.55
CA ILE A 292 2.08 -11.07 -10.79
C ILE A 292 0.76 -11.85 -10.87
N LEU A 293 0.41 -12.37 -12.05
CA LEU A 293 -0.84 -13.08 -12.31
C LEU A 293 -0.99 -14.31 -11.42
N GLU A 294 0.08 -15.07 -11.24
CA GLU A 294 0.09 -16.25 -10.37
C GLU A 294 -0.33 -15.87 -8.95
N LYS A 295 0.17 -14.74 -8.40
CA LYS A 295 -0.21 -14.24 -7.07
C LYS A 295 -1.66 -13.73 -7.04
N ARG A 296 -2.10 -13.02 -8.08
CA ARG A 296 -3.51 -12.60 -8.20
C ARG A 296 -4.47 -13.78 -8.14
N ARG A 297 -4.12 -14.91 -8.75
CA ARG A 297 -4.94 -16.12 -8.71
C ARG A 297 -4.85 -16.84 -7.36
N THR A 298 -3.65 -17.06 -6.84
CA THR A 298 -3.43 -17.90 -5.66
C THR A 298 -3.86 -17.22 -4.36
N TRP A 299 -3.71 -15.90 -4.26
CA TRP A 299 -3.99 -15.14 -3.04
C TRP A 299 -5.38 -14.53 -2.98
N SER A 300 -6.19 -14.68 -4.02
CA SER A 300 -7.57 -14.20 -4.02
C SER A 300 -8.59 -15.31 -3.73
N ASP A 301 -9.80 -14.91 -3.36
CA ASP A 301 -10.95 -15.79 -3.17
C ASP A 301 -11.63 -16.09 -4.51
N CYS A 302 -10.86 -16.57 -5.49
CA CYS A 302 -11.33 -16.82 -6.86
C CYS A 302 -11.69 -18.30 -7.16
N GLY A 303 -11.42 -19.22 -6.23
CA GLY A 303 -11.67 -20.64 -6.45
C GLY A 303 -10.92 -21.22 -7.66
N GLY A 304 -9.71 -20.67 -7.97
CA GLY A 304 -8.88 -21.09 -9.09
C GLY A 304 -9.18 -20.41 -10.43
N ASP A 305 -10.23 -19.63 -10.53
CA ASP A 305 -10.58 -18.84 -11.71
C ASP A 305 -10.45 -17.34 -11.37
N VAL A 306 -9.33 -16.76 -11.79
CA VAL A 306 -8.97 -15.36 -11.45
C VAL A 306 -9.99 -14.36 -11.96
N GLU A 307 -10.70 -14.65 -13.06
CA GLU A 307 -11.71 -13.74 -13.64
C GLU A 307 -13.02 -13.67 -12.83
N LYS A 308 -13.20 -14.54 -11.83
CA LYS A 308 -14.28 -14.35 -10.84
C LYS A 308 -14.10 -13.14 -9.94
N ARG A 309 -12.89 -12.65 -9.79
CA ARG A 309 -12.55 -11.51 -8.93
C ARG A 309 -12.02 -10.31 -9.68
N PHE A 310 -11.34 -10.53 -10.81
CA PHE A 310 -10.71 -9.47 -11.59
C PHE A 310 -11.03 -9.64 -13.07
N SER A 311 -11.51 -8.60 -13.71
CA SER A 311 -11.59 -8.58 -15.17
C SER A 311 -10.18 -8.59 -15.79
N LYS A 312 -10.06 -9.01 -17.04
CA LYS A 312 -8.79 -8.93 -17.79
C LYS A 312 -8.24 -7.49 -17.82
N ASP A 313 -9.12 -6.50 -17.94
CA ASP A 313 -8.72 -5.09 -17.91
C ASP A 313 -8.09 -4.70 -16.56
N GLU A 314 -8.65 -5.13 -15.44
CA GLU A 314 -8.11 -4.84 -14.11
C GLU A 314 -6.76 -5.53 -13.89
N LEU A 315 -6.63 -6.80 -14.28
CA LEU A 315 -5.36 -7.53 -14.25
C LEU A 315 -4.30 -6.79 -15.07
N LEU A 316 -4.61 -6.50 -16.33
CA LEU A 316 -3.68 -5.87 -17.26
C LEU A 316 -3.35 -4.42 -16.89
N THR A 317 -4.26 -3.70 -16.23
CA THR A 317 -3.96 -2.36 -15.71
C THR A 317 -2.87 -2.41 -14.64
N THR A 318 -2.95 -3.36 -13.73
CA THR A 318 -1.87 -3.60 -12.75
C THR A 318 -0.55 -3.92 -13.42
N MET A 319 -0.55 -4.87 -14.39
CA MET A 319 0.66 -5.28 -15.12
C MET A 319 1.26 -4.10 -15.92
N THR A 320 0.39 -3.33 -16.58
CA THR A 320 0.81 -2.16 -17.36
C THR A 320 1.38 -1.07 -16.47
N LEU A 321 0.79 -0.79 -15.29
CA LEU A 321 1.34 0.16 -14.32
C LEU A 321 2.75 -0.23 -13.88
N TYR A 322 2.99 -1.48 -13.51
CA TYR A 322 4.34 -1.95 -13.17
C TYR A 322 5.31 -1.81 -14.35
N TRP A 323 4.84 -2.13 -15.56
CA TRP A 323 5.66 -2.07 -16.77
C TRP A 323 6.06 -0.64 -17.13
N VAL A 324 5.09 0.26 -17.31
CA VAL A 324 5.36 1.63 -17.78
C VAL A 324 6.13 2.49 -16.78
N THR A 325 6.06 2.13 -15.49
CA THR A 325 6.81 2.81 -14.43
C THR A 325 8.14 2.12 -14.11
N GLN A 326 8.42 0.97 -14.72
CA GLN A 326 9.59 0.13 -14.45
C GLN A 326 9.78 -0.17 -12.94
N SER A 327 8.67 -0.29 -12.20
CA SER A 327 8.68 -0.34 -10.74
C SER A 327 8.86 -1.74 -10.15
N PHE A 328 8.96 -2.80 -10.96
CA PHE A 328 9.16 -4.13 -10.42
C PHE A 328 10.44 -4.23 -9.57
N GLY A 329 11.57 -3.79 -10.11
CA GLY A 329 12.86 -3.89 -9.42
C GLY A 329 12.90 -3.14 -8.09
N THR A 330 12.33 -1.93 -8.04
CA THR A 330 12.26 -1.11 -6.84
C THR A 330 11.28 -1.69 -5.82
N SER A 331 10.14 -2.23 -6.26
CA SER A 331 9.18 -2.90 -5.39
C SER A 331 9.73 -4.19 -4.78
N ALA A 332 10.51 -4.96 -5.55
CA ALA A 332 11.19 -6.16 -5.07
C ALA A 332 12.29 -5.81 -4.03
N ARG A 333 13.04 -4.72 -4.25
CA ARG A 333 14.04 -4.24 -3.28
C ARG A 333 13.43 -3.83 -1.94
N TYR A 334 12.16 -3.49 -1.88
CA TYR A 334 11.48 -3.19 -0.63
C TYR A 334 11.52 -4.37 0.37
N TYR A 335 11.44 -5.60 -0.15
CA TYR A 335 11.64 -6.83 0.64
C TYR A 335 13.07 -6.97 1.15
N TYR A 336 14.05 -6.71 0.28
CA TYR A 336 15.46 -6.72 0.65
C TYR A 336 15.73 -5.72 1.78
N GLU A 337 15.26 -4.50 1.64
CA GLU A 337 15.45 -3.45 2.64
C GLU A 337 14.74 -3.76 3.96
N ALA A 338 13.61 -4.45 3.93
CA ALA A 338 12.89 -4.83 5.15
C ALA A 338 13.64 -5.88 5.99
N ILE A 339 14.31 -6.86 5.36
CA ILE A 339 15.04 -7.90 6.09
C ILE A 339 16.48 -7.48 6.47
N HIS A 340 17.14 -6.68 5.62
CA HIS A 340 18.52 -6.25 5.85
C HIS A 340 18.63 -4.99 6.73
N ASN A 341 17.54 -4.27 6.90
CA ASN A 341 17.37 -3.19 7.87
C ASN A 341 16.25 -3.59 8.84
N PRO A 342 16.49 -4.52 9.78
CA PRO A 342 15.45 -5.08 10.61
C PRO A 342 14.77 -4.01 11.47
N TRP A 343 13.48 -4.16 11.64
CA TRP A 343 12.66 -3.26 12.44
C TRP A 343 13.20 -3.13 13.88
N GLN A 344 13.25 -1.91 14.36
CA GLN A 344 13.59 -1.59 15.74
C GLN A 344 12.39 -0.93 16.43
N PRO A 345 11.93 -1.46 17.57
CA PRO A 345 10.79 -0.88 18.26
C PRO A 345 11.09 0.53 18.78
N ALA A 346 10.18 1.47 18.55
CA ALA A 346 10.25 2.82 19.10
C ALA A 346 10.02 2.83 20.63
N HIS A 347 9.37 1.80 21.17
CA HIS A 347 9.13 1.58 22.59
C HIS A 347 8.88 0.09 22.88
N LYS A 348 8.87 -0.25 24.18
CA LYS A 348 8.63 -1.62 24.68
C LYS A 348 7.27 -1.78 25.37
N ARG A 349 6.35 -0.84 25.17
CA ARG A 349 5.00 -0.90 25.77
C ARG A 349 4.13 -1.96 25.11
N THR A 350 3.14 -2.44 25.84
CA THR A 350 2.11 -3.36 25.38
C THR A 350 0.74 -2.66 25.49
N PRO A 351 -0.13 -2.75 24.51
CA PRO A 351 0.07 -3.44 23.23
C PRO A 351 1.15 -2.78 22.35
N VAL A 352 1.75 -3.54 21.44
CA VAL A 352 2.80 -3.02 20.54
C VAL A 352 2.25 -1.91 19.66
N VAL A 353 1.07 -2.09 19.10
CA VAL A 353 0.34 -1.07 18.33
C VAL A 353 -0.66 -0.37 19.26
N GLU A 354 -0.30 0.83 19.73
CA GLU A 354 -1.07 1.55 20.77
C GLU A 354 -2.29 2.30 20.23
N ALA A 355 -2.29 2.71 18.95
CA ALA A 355 -3.45 3.35 18.35
C ALA A 355 -4.67 2.40 18.33
N PRO A 356 -5.90 2.91 18.52
CA PRO A 356 -7.11 2.10 18.36
C PRO A 356 -7.10 1.36 17.03
N THR A 357 -7.31 0.04 17.03
CA THR A 357 -7.15 -0.77 15.82
C THR A 357 -8.42 -1.59 15.52
N GLY A 358 -8.87 -1.52 14.25
CA GLY A 358 -9.85 -2.42 13.65
C GLY A 358 -9.16 -3.42 12.72
N ILE A 359 -9.59 -4.67 12.75
CA ILE A 359 -9.04 -5.74 11.92
C ILE A 359 -10.17 -6.41 11.15
N ALA A 360 -10.07 -6.39 9.82
CA ALA A 360 -10.95 -7.10 8.89
C ALA A 360 -10.24 -8.38 8.42
N VAL A 361 -10.71 -9.54 8.86
CA VAL A 361 -10.11 -10.85 8.54
C VAL A 361 -10.79 -11.44 7.32
N PHE A 362 -10.07 -11.49 6.19
CA PHE A 362 -10.53 -12.15 4.97
C PHE A 362 -9.99 -13.58 4.94
N LEU A 363 -10.87 -14.59 4.86
CA LEU A 363 -10.48 -16.00 5.06
C LEU A 363 -9.54 -16.56 3.98
N LYS A 364 -9.40 -15.87 2.83
CA LYS A 364 -8.43 -16.22 1.79
C LYS A 364 -7.17 -15.35 1.80
N GLU A 365 -6.98 -14.52 2.85
CA GLU A 365 -5.72 -13.81 3.07
C GLU A 365 -4.55 -14.79 3.23
N VAL A 366 -3.34 -14.37 2.81
CA VAL A 366 -2.15 -15.24 2.78
C VAL A 366 -1.68 -15.69 4.16
N ILE A 367 -1.87 -14.86 5.19
CA ILE A 367 -1.54 -15.17 6.58
C ILE A 367 -2.75 -14.86 7.46
N LEU A 368 -3.13 -15.81 8.31
CA LEU A 368 -4.21 -15.67 9.27
C LEU A 368 -3.64 -15.91 10.69
N LEU A 369 -3.55 -14.85 11.49
CA LEU A 369 -3.11 -14.96 12.89
C LEU A 369 -4.31 -15.06 13.83
N PRO A 370 -4.16 -15.76 14.99
CA PRO A 370 -5.28 -15.97 15.90
C PRO A 370 -5.67 -14.66 16.61
N ARG A 371 -6.95 -14.49 16.89
CA ARG A 371 -7.49 -13.32 17.57
C ARG A 371 -6.80 -13.04 18.91
N ARG A 372 -6.45 -14.07 19.67
CA ARG A 372 -5.70 -13.95 20.95
C ARG A 372 -4.36 -13.26 20.75
N TRP A 373 -3.66 -13.55 19.65
CA TRP A 373 -2.42 -12.87 19.31
C TRP A 373 -2.68 -11.39 19.00
N ALA A 374 -3.69 -11.11 18.19
CA ALA A 374 -4.06 -9.75 17.85
C ALA A 374 -4.45 -8.90 19.06
N GLU A 375 -5.20 -9.46 20.02
CA GLU A 375 -5.59 -8.79 21.28
C GLU A 375 -4.40 -8.41 22.18
N ARG A 376 -3.30 -9.16 22.11
CA ARG A 376 -2.06 -8.83 22.83
C ARG A 376 -1.20 -7.81 22.07
N TYR A 377 -1.24 -7.86 20.76
CA TYR A 377 -0.34 -7.08 19.89
C TYR A 377 -0.89 -5.70 19.54
N TYR A 378 -2.19 -5.59 19.32
CA TYR A 378 -2.90 -4.37 18.92
C TYR A 378 -3.81 -3.86 20.04
N ASN A 379 -4.00 -2.56 20.15
CA ASN A 379 -5.10 -1.96 20.92
C ASN A 379 -6.42 -2.22 20.18
N LEU A 380 -6.81 -3.50 20.15
CA LEU A 380 -7.91 -4.01 19.34
C LEU A 380 -9.25 -3.47 19.81
N LYS A 381 -9.98 -2.81 18.91
CA LYS A 381 -11.34 -2.26 19.17
C LYS A 381 -12.41 -2.91 18.32
N ARG A 382 -12.02 -3.48 17.16
CA ARG A 382 -12.92 -4.18 16.26
C ARG A 382 -12.23 -5.39 15.63
N TRP A 383 -12.97 -6.48 15.57
CA TRP A 383 -12.56 -7.71 14.90
C TRP A 383 -13.72 -8.19 14.04
N THR A 384 -13.55 -8.25 12.74
CA THR A 384 -14.58 -8.68 11.80
C THR A 384 -14.06 -9.79 10.92
N VAL A 385 -14.63 -10.98 11.01
CA VAL A 385 -14.36 -12.07 10.07
C VAL A 385 -15.27 -11.89 8.87
N MET A 386 -14.69 -11.71 7.69
CA MET A 386 -15.41 -11.45 6.45
C MET A 386 -15.89 -12.77 5.82
N PRO A 387 -17.11 -12.83 5.29
CA PRO A 387 -17.67 -14.07 4.72
C PRO A 387 -17.03 -14.48 3.39
N SER A 388 -16.33 -13.58 2.71
CA SER A 388 -15.67 -13.80 1.42
C SER A 388 -14.53 -12.81 1.23
N GLY A 389 -13.67 -13.07 0.24
CA GLY A 389 -12.53 -12.25 -0.12
C GLY A 389 -11.20 -12.79 0.40
N GLY A 390 -10.13 -12.29 -0.20
CA GLY A 390 -8.75 -12.70 0.05
C GLY A 390 -7.82 -11.51 0.21
N HIS A 391 -6.60 -11.70 -0.26
CA HIS A 391 -5.50 -10.76 -0.11
C HIS A 391 -5.77 -9.39 -0.74
N PHE A 392 -6.47 -9.36 -1.87
CA PHE A 392 -6.74 -8.12 -2.61
C PHE A 392 -8.11 -7.51 -2.22
N ALA A 393 -8.39 -7.45 -0.93
CA ALA A 393 -9.68 -7.05 -0.37
C ALA A 393 -10.33 -5.81 -1.01
N PRO A 394 -9.61 -4.69 -1.30
CA PRO A 394 -10.22 -3.51 -1.94
C PRO A 394 -10.76 -3.78 -3.35
N MET A 395 -10.20 -4.78 -4.04
CA MET A 395 -10.64 -5.18 -5.37
C MET A 395 -11.70 -6.28 -5.32
N GLU A 396 -11.55 -7.25 -4.41
CA GLU A 396 -12.39 -8.43 -4.30
C GLU A 396 -13.73 -8.15 -3.61
N GLU A 397 -13.72 -7.38 -2.53
CA GLU A 397 -14.86 -7.11 -1.65
C GLU A 397 -14.92 -5.63 -1.24
N PRO A 398 -14.94 -4.69 -2.20
CA PRO A 398 -14.85 -3.25 -1.91
C PRO A 398 -15.96 -2.74 -0.98
N GLN A 399 -17.20 -3.20 -1.17
CA GLN A 399 -18.35 -2.75 -0.35
C GLN A 399 -18.20 -3.18 1.12
N ARG A 400 -17.73 -4.42 1.34
CA ARG A 400 -17.51 -4.96 2.70
C ARG A 400 -16.39 -4.25 3.40
N LEU A 401 -15.30 -3.99 2.70
CA LEU A 401 -14.15 -3.26 3.25
C LEU A 401 -14.54 -1.81 3.59
N VAL A 402 -15.25 -1.12 2.71
CA VAL A 402 -15.75 0.25 2.94
C VAL A 402 -16.63 0.31 4.18
N GLU A 403 -17.59 -0.61 4.31
CA GLU A 403 -18.51 -0.62 5.45
C GLU A 403 -17.78 -0.94 6.76
N ASP A 404 -16.80 -1.83 6.75
CA ASP A 404 -16.04 -2.15 7.94
C ASP A 404 -15.16 -0.98 8.39
N ILE A 405 -14.52 -0.28 7.45
CA ILE A 405 -13.77 0.96 7.69
C ILE A 405 -14.68 2.02 8.33
N ARG A 406 -15.85 2.30 7.71
CA ARG A 406 -16.82 3.27 8.24
C ARG A 406 -17.26 2.89 9.65
N THR A 407 -17.63 1.64 9.88
CA THR A 407 -18.12 1.15 11.17
C THR A 407 -17.05 1.26 12.24
N PHE A 408 -15.80 0.95 11.91
CA PHE A 408 -14.70 1.09 12.86
C PHE A 408 -14.41 2.56 13.22
N PHE A 409 -14.36 3.44 12.23
CA PHE A 409 -14.01 4.83 12.49
C PHE A 409 -15.17 5.70 13.00
N ARG A 410 -16.43 5.28 12.85
CA ARG A 410 -17.61 6.05 13.28
C ARG A 410 -17.56 6.48 14.74
N PRO A 411 -17.25 5.62 15.74
CA PRO A 411 -17.14 6.04 17.14
C PRO A 411 -15.89 6.87 17.45
N LEU A 412 -14.94 6.96 16.53
CA LEU A 412 -13.69 7.73 16.68
C LEU A 412 -13.79 9.16 16.07
N ARG A 413 -14.94 9.49 15.49
CA ARG A 413 -15.24 10.84 14.99
C ARG A 413 -15.65 11.70 16.18
N GLY A 414 -14.79 12.58 16.62
CA GLY A 414 -15.05 13.51 17.71
C GLY A 414 -15.94 14.69 17.32
#